data_73362af0f9cbfb2cd5a77a2cf324e5a7
#
_entry.id   73362af0f9cbfb2cd5a77a2cf324e5a7
#
_cell.length_a   1.000
_cell.length_b   1.000
_cell.length_c   1.000
_cell.angle_alpha   90.00
_cell.angle_beta   90.00
_cell.angle_gamma   90.00
#
_symmetry.space_group_name_H-M   'P 1'
#
loop_
_entity.id
_entity.type
_entity.pdbx_description
1 polymer ?
#
loop_
_entity_poly.entity_id
_entity_poly.type
_entity_poly.pdbx_seq_one_letter_code
_entity_poly.pdbx_strand_id
1 'polypeptide(L)'
;CRLRECWFEPTFHKHAGKLCSGVQIHVEDPAHYDHVAFRPWRLQALAFKAIRRLYPDYDLWRDFPYEYVFDRLAIDVINGGPGLREWVDDPMATPGDLDALTTPDEQAWIAERRPFLLY
;
A
#
# COMPACT_ATOMS: atom_id res chain seq x y z
N CYS A 1 -6.01 9.68 -10.34
CA CYS A 1 -7.08 9.54 -9.33
C CYS A 1 -7.28 10.83 -8.56
N ARG A 2 -8.41 10.94 -7.89
CA ARG A 2 -8.77 12.09 -7.04
C ARG A 2 -8.90 11.60 -5.60
N LEU A 3 -8.34 12.35 -4.67
CA LEU A 3 -8.47 12.10 -3.23
C LEU A 3 -9.51 13.04 -2.65
N ARG A 4 -10.41 12.51 -1.83
CA ARG A 4 -11.43 13.27 -1.12
C ARG A 4 -11.37 12.94 0.36
N GLU A 5 -11.30 13.96 1.21
CA GLU A 5 -11.50 13.80 2.64
C GLU A 5 -12.94 13.33 2.90
N CYS A 6 -13.08 12.36 3.80
CA CYS A 6 -14.39 11.86 4.20
C CYS A 6 -14.44 11.58 5.71
N TRP A 7 -15.63 11.68 6.26
CA TRP A 7 -15.94 11.31 7.64
C TRP A 7 -16.91 10.14 7.62
N PHE A 8 -16.68 9.16 8.48
CA PHE A 8 -17.50 7.95 8.53
C PHE A 8 -17.48 7.33 9.92
N GLU A 9 -18.51 6.56 10.22
CA GLU A 9 -18.62 5.79 11.44
C GLU A 9 -18.72 4.30 11.08
N PRO A 10 -17.69 3.48 11.38
CA PRO A 10 -17.76 2.04 11.16
C PRO A 10 -18.85 1.41 12.04
N THR A 11 -19.64 0.51 11.47
CA THR A 11 -20.72 -0.18 12.17
C THR A 11 -20.27 -1.48 12.83
N PHE A 12 -19.11 -2.01 12.46
CA PHE A 12 -18.55 -3.25 12.96
C PHE A 12 -17.01 -3.24 12.90
N HIS A 13 -16.37 -4.22 13.55
CA HIS A 13 -14.91 -4.37 13.66
C HIS A 13 -14.23 -3.19 14.35
N LYS A 14 -13.05 -2.79 13.84
CA LYS A 14 -12.24 -1.72 14.43
C LYS A 14 -12.97 -0.38 14.36
N HIS A 15 -12.84 0.38 15.45
CA HIS A 15 -13.41 1.71 15.59
C HIS A 15 -14.94 1.79 15.47
N ALA A 16 -15.67 0.66 15.61
CA ALA A 16 -17.14 0.64 15.58
C ALA A 16 -17.71 1.67 16.55
N GLY A 17 -18.70 2.46 16.08
CA GLY A 17 -19.34 3.53 16.84
C GLY A 17 -18.46 4.75 17.12
N LYS A 18 -17.32 4.90 16.41
CA LYS A 18 -16.46 6.08 16.53
C LYS A 18 -16.44 6.87 15.22
N LEU A 19 -16.56 8.19 15.34
CA LEU A 19 -16.37 9.05 14.18
C LEU A 19 -14.90 9.01 13.74
N CYS A 20 -14.66 8.56 12.53
CA CYS A 20 -13.35 8.50 11.91
C CYS A 20 -13.25 9.51 10.77
N SER A 21 -12.07 10.06 10.55
CA SER A 21 -11.74 10.78 9.33
C SER A 21 -10.80 9.94 8.47
N GLY A 22 -10.90 10.11 7.17
CA GLY A 22 -10.07 9.37 6.22
C GLY A 22 -10.09 10.00 4.84
N VAL A 23 -9.52 9.25 3.90
CA VAL A 23 -9.43 9.66 2.50
C VAL A 23 -10.09 8.59 1.62
N GLN A 24 -10.99 9.04 0.77
CA GLN A 24 -11.59 8.22 -0.28
C GLN A 24 -10.85 8.43 -1.60
N ILE A 25 -10.51 7.34 -2.27
CA ILE A 25 -9.79 7.35 -3.55
C ILE A 25 -10.81 7.14 -4.67
N HIS A 26 -10.94 8.14 -5.55
CA HIS A 26 -11.84 8.11 -6.70
C HIS A 26 -11.08 7.82 -7.98
N VAL A 27 -11.54 6.82 -8.72
CA VAL A 27 -10.95 6.36 -9.99
C VAL A 27 -11.98 6.27 -11.13
N GLU A 28 -13.20 6.73 -10.87
CA GLU A 28 -14.33 6.63 -11.78
C GLU A 28 -14.45 7.80 -12.78
N ASP A 29 -13.82 8.93 -12.49
CA ASP A 29 -13.92 10.13 -13.31
C ASP A 29 -12.80 10.17 -14.36
N PRO A 30 -13.09 10.01 -15.67
CA PRO A 30 -12.09 10.01 -16.72
C PRO A 30 -11.31 11.35 -16.84
N ALA A 31 -11.86 12.45 -16.33
CA ALA A 31 -11.12 13.72 -16.28
C ALA A 31 -9.99 13.73 -15.23
N HIS A 32 -10.04 12.83 -14.23
CA HIS A 32 -9.10 12.76 -13.12
C HIS A 32 -8.42 11.40 -12.96
N TYR A 33 -8.76 10.44 -13.82
CA TYR A 33 -8.22 9.09 -13.75
C TYR A 33 -7.55 8.68 -15.06
N ASP A 34 -6.28 8.38 -14.96
CA ASP A 34 -5.49 7.75 -16.02
C ASP A 34 -5.12 6.33 -15.54
N HIS A 35 -5.74 5.33 -16.16
CA HIS A 35 -5.54 3.92 -15.79
C HIS A 35 -4.12 3.41 -16.15
N VAL A 36 -3.42 4.05 -17.07
CA VAL A 36 -2.04 3.70 -17.41
C VAL A 36 -1.05 4.26 -16.38
N ALA A 37 -1.31 5.49 -15.92
CA ALA A 37 -0.47 6.17 -14.94
C ALA A 37 -0.79 5.78 -13.48
N PHE A 38 -1.99 5.25 -13.21
CA PHE A 38 -2.40 4.92 -11.85
C PHE A 38 -1.64 3.71 -11.30
N ARG A 39 -0.98 3.90 -10.17
CA ARG A 39 -0.16 2.91 -9.46
C ARG A 39 -0.77 2.64 -8.07
N PRO A 40 -1.77 1.74 -7.95
CA PRO A 40 -2.51 1.53 -6.70
C PRO A 40 -1.61 1.05 -5.55
N TRP A 41 -0.70 0.11 -5.80
CA TRP A 41 0.25 -0.36 -4.79
C TRP A 41 1.16 0.78 -4.30
N ARG A 42 1.71 1.58 -5.22
CA ARG A 42 2.53 2.74 -4.89
C ARG A 42 1.80 3.77 -4.05
N LEU A 43 0.53 4.03 -4.36
CA LEU A 43 -0.32 4.93 -3.57
C LEU A 43 -0.51 4.40 -2.15
N GLN A 44 -0.78 3.10 -1.98
CA GLN A 44 -0.92 2.48 -0.67
C GLN A 44 0.40 2.51 0.12
N ALA A 45 1.52 2.22 -0.52
CA ALA A 45 2.85 2.31 0.10
C ALA A 45 3.15 3.72 0.62
N LEU A 46 2.86 4.75 -0.18
CA LEU A 46 2.99 6.16 0.22
C LEU A 46 2.06 6.52 1.38
N ALA A 47 0.85 5.96 1.42
CA ALA A 47 -0.06 6.16 2.55
C ALA A 47 0.52 5.56 3.85
N PHE A 48 1.07 4.35 3.82
CA PHE A 48 1.77 3.78 4.97
C PHE A 48 2.94 4.64 5.42
N LYS A 49 3.75 5.13 4.48
CA LYS A 49 4.85 6.04 4.77
C LYS A 49 4.39 7.33 5.45
N ALA A 50 3.31 7.92 4.95
CA ALA A 50 2.71 9.12 5.55
C ALA A 50 2.20 8.86 6.97
N ILE A 51 1.53 7.73 7.20
CA ILE A 51 1.06 7.32 8.54
C ILE A 51 2.25 7.16 9.49
N ARG A 52 3.30 6.45 9.09
CA ARG A 52 4.51 6.27 9.90
C ARG A 52 5.17 7.60 10.26
N ARG A 53 5.21 8.55 9.32
CA ARG A 53 5.79 9.90 9.58
C ARG A 53 4.94 10.75 10.48
N LEU A 54 3.61 10.68 10.36
CA LEU A 54 2.67 11.47 11.17
C LEU A 54 2.46 10.87 12.56
N TYR A 55 2.57 9.56 12.70
CA TYR A 55 2.31 8.81 13.92
C TYR A 55 3.44 7.80 14.18
N PRO A 56 4.65 8.25 14.55
CA PRO A 56 5.82 7.38 14.66
C PRO A 56 5.66 6.27 15.70
N ASP A 57 4.92 6.54 16.77
CA ASP A 57 4.67 5.60 17.86
C ASP A 57 3.47 4.68 17.61
N TYR A 58 2.78 4.83 16.46
CA TYR A 58 1.65 3.98 16.15
C TYR A 58 2.14 2.60 15.70
N ASP A 59 1.58 1.54 16.33
CA ASP A 59 1.84 0.16 15.91
C ASP A 59 1.15 -0.14 14.58
N LEU A 60 1.89 0.16 13.51
CA LEU A 60 1.40 0.01 12.13
C LEU A 60 1.38 -1.46 11.69
N TRP A 61 2.35 -2.25 12.15
CA TRP A 61 2.54 -3.62 11.72
C TRP A 61 2.03 -4.60 12.76
N ARG A 62 0.92 -5.28 12.45
CA ARG A 62 0.37 -6.27 13.37
C ARG A 62 1.21 -7.54 13.34
N ASP A 63 1.62 -7.96 14.52
CA ASP A 63 2.27 -9.26 14.74
C ASP A 63 1.20 -10.32 15.08
N PHE A 64 0.80 -11.08 14.09
CA PHE A 64 -0.11 -12.22 14.23
C PHE A 64 0.09 -13.22 13.09
N PRO A 65 -0.13 -14.51 13.32
CA PRO A 65 -0.05 -15.51 12.26
C PRO A 65 -0.98 -15.19 11.08
N TYR A 66 -0.46 -15.28 9.88
CA TYR A 66 -1.20 -15.02 8.65
C TYR A 66 -0.98 -16.13 7.62
N GLU A 67 -2.05 -16.68 7.05
CA GLU A 67 -2.01 -17.75 6.03
C GLU A 67 -1.10 -18.92 6.42
N TYR A 68 -1.19 -19.38 7.68
CA TYR A 68 -0.35 -20.46 8.24
C TYR A 68 1.15 -20.14 8.34
N VAL A 69 1.56 -18.89 8.19
CA VAL A 69 2.92 -18.43 8.40
C VAL A 69 3.06 -17.84 9.81
N PHE A 70 4.04 -18.30 10.57
CA PHE A 70 4.20 -17.98 12.00
C PHE A 70 5.53 -17.26 12.31
N ASP A 71 6.40 -17.13 11.32
CA ASP A 71 7.77 -16.64 11.46
C ASP A 71 8.00 -15.28 10.80
N ARG A 72 6.96 -14.70 10.21
CA ARG A 72 7.01 -13.41 9.51
C ARG A 72 5.76 -12.59 9.78
N LEU A 73 5.90 -11.25 9.70
CA LEU A 73 4.77 -10.35 9.82
C LEU A 73 3.78 -10.53 8.65
N ALA A 74 2.50 -10.37 8.94
CA ALA A 74 1.44 -10.47 7.93
C ALA A 74 1.70 -9.59 6.70
N ILE A 75 2.20 -8.37 6.91
CA ILE A 75 2.52 -7.45 5.81
C ILE A 75 3.63 -7.99 4.90
N ASP A 76 4.63 -8.65 5.46
CA ASP A 76 5.74 -9.22 4.68
C ASP A 76 5.28 -10.43 3.85
N VAL A 77 4.30 -11.19 4.36
CA VAL A 77 3.66 -12.28 3.61
C VAL A 77 2.82 -11.72 2.46
N ILE A 78 1.96 -10.74 2.75
CA ILE A 78 1.06 -10.11 1.76
C ILE A 78 1.86 -9.42 0.64
N ASN A 79 2.96 -8.77 0.99
CA ASN A 79 3.79 -8.03 0.04
C ASN A 79 4.84 -8.89 -0.68
N GLY A 80 4.99 -10.16 -0.30
CA GLY A 80 6.01 -11.05 -0.87
C GLY A 80 7.42 -10.85 -0.31
N GLY A 81 7.58 -10.02 0.73
CA GLY A 81 8.86 -9.78 1.40
C GLY A 81 8.85 -8.52 2.27
N PRO A 82 9.94 -8.28 3.03
CA PRO A 82 10.01 -7.19 4.02
C PRO A 82 10.27 -5.80 3.40
N GLY A 83 10.61 -5.72 2.11
CA GLY A 83 11.09 -4.49 1.47
C GLY A 83 10.15 -3.30 1.60
N LEU A 84 8.82 -3.50 1.49
CA LEU A 84 7.85 -2.43 1.71
C LEU A 84 7.91 -1.92 3.16
N ARG A 85 7.89 -2.81 4.13
CA ARG A 85 7.91 -2.45 5.55
C ARG A 85 9.21 -1.72 5.91
N GLU A 86 10.34 -2.25 5.48
CA GLU A 86 11.66 -1.63 5.71
C GLU A 86 11.74 -0.24 5.09
N TRP A 87 11.26 -0.07 3.86
CA TRP A 87 11.19 1.23 3.23
C TRP A 87 10.25 2.20 4.00
N VAL A 88 9.10 1.74 4.48
CA VAL A 88 8.16 2.55 5.26
C VAL A 88 8.80 2.99 6.59
N ASP A 89 9.50 2.10 7.26
CA ASP A 89 10.09 2.37 8.58
C ASP A 89 11.38 3.18 8.52
N ASP A 90 12.10 3.20 7.40
CA ASP A 90 13.31 4.00 7.22
C ASP A 90 12.98 5.50 7.11
N PRO A 91 13.31 6.35 8.09
CA PRO A 91 12.97 7.77 8.08
C PRO A 91 13.62 8.55 6.93
N MET A 92 14.72 8.03 6.35
CA MET A 92 15.47 8.68 5.26
C MET A 92 14.99 8.28 3.88
N ALA A 93 14.27 7.15 3.76
CA ALA A 93 13.82 6.65 2.47
C ALA A 93 12.79 7.58 1.82
N THR A 94 12.98 7.83 0.54
CA THR A 94 12.19 8.73 -0.30
C THR A 94 11.24 7.95 -1.22
N PRO A 95 10.25 8.61 -1.85
CA PRO A 95 9.46 7.98 -2.92
C PRO A 95 10.29 7.45 -4.09
N GLY A 96 11.42 8.07 -4.39
CA GLY A 96 12.34 7.59 -5.44
C GLY A 96 13.00 6.27 -5.09
N ASP A 97 13.30 6.04 -3.81
CA ASP A 97 13.85 4.76 -3.35
C ASP A 97 12.81 3.65 -3.47
N LEU A 98 11.52 3.95 -3.25
CA LEU A 98 10.44 2.99 -3.50
C LEU A 98 10.37 2.60 -4.98
N ASP A 99 10.48 3.57 -5.89
CA ASP A 99 10.46 3.32 -7.32
C ASP A 99 11.70 2.49 -7.75
N ALA A 100 12.86 2.75 -7.17
CA ALA A 100 14.07 1.97 -7.41
C ALA A 100 13.96 0.52 -6.89
N LEU A 101 13.25 0.31 -5.78
CA LEU A 101 12.99 -1.02 -5.23
C LEU A 101 12.07 -1.86 -6.13
N THR A 102 11.05 -1.25 -6.74
CA THR A 102 10.01 -1.98 -7.46
C THR A 102 10.26 -2.15 -8.96
N THR A 103 10.97 -1.22 -9.57
CA THR A 103 11.20 -1.22 -11.02
C THR A 103 11.86 -2.51 -11.54
N PRO A 104 12.88 -3.10 -10.88
CA PRO A 104 13.47 -4.36 -11.34
C PRO A 104 12.47 -5.51 -11.34
N ASP A 105 11.65 -5.64 -10.31
CA ASP A 105 10.65 -6.70 -10.18
C ASP A 105 9.53 -6.56 -11.22
N GLU A 106 9.05 -5.33 -11.46
CA GLU A 106 8.07 -5.05 -12.53
C GLU A 106 8.61 -5.46 -13.90
N GLN A 107 9.88 -5.15 -14.18
CA GLN A 107 10.52 -5.48 -15.46
C GLN A 107 10.74 -7.00 -15.63
N ALA A 108 11.18 -7.66 -14.57
CA ALA A 108 11.33 -9.12 -14.56
C ALA A 108 9.97 -9.81 -14.82
N TRP A 109 8.92 -9.37 -14.12
CA TRP A 109 7.58 -9.90 -14.31
C TRP A 109 7.00 -9.66 -15.71
N ILE A 110 7.24 -8.49 -16.30
CA ILE A 110 6.84 -8.23 -17.69
C ILE A 110 7.47 -9.22 -18.66
N ALA A 111 8.76 -9.52 -18.47
CA ALA A 111 9.47 -10.48 -19.29
C ALA A 111 8.96 -11.92 -19.06
N GLU A 112 8.78 -12.32 -17.80
CA GLU A 112 8.35 -13.66 -17.41
C GLU A 112 6.93 -13.99 -17.89
N ARG A 113 5.98 -13.06 -17.73
CA ARG A 113 4.58 -13.28 -18.13
C ARG A 113 4.33 -13.28 -19.63
N ARG A 114 5.25 -12.68 -20.42
CA ARG A 114 5.06 -12.49 -21.87
C ARG A 114 4.67 -13.75 -22.65
N PRO A 115 5.27 -14.93 -22.38
CA PRO A 115 4.89 -16.17 -23.10
C PRO A 115 3.45 -16.64 -22.81
N PHE A 116 2.83 -16.16 -21.75
CA PHE A 116 1.47 -16.56 -21.32
C PHE A 116 0.38 -15.60 -21.77
N LEU A 117 0.74 -14.45 -22.34
CA LEU A 117 -0.23 -13.49 -22.86
C LEU A 117 -0.77 -13.97 -24.21
N LEU A 118 -2.10 -13.91 -24.35
CA LEU A 118 -2.79 -14.29 -25.58
C LEU A 118 -2.87 -13.15 -26.61
N TYR A 119 -2.56 -11.94 -26.21
CA TYR A 119 -2.63 -10.69 -26.99
C TYR A 119 -1.63 -9.65 -26.47
#